data_1a6a973d788635cd466f31dd813b5738
#
_entry.id   1a6a973d788635cd466f31dd813b5738
#
_cell.length_a   1.000
_cell.length_b   1.000
_cell.length_c   1.000
_cell.angle_alpha   90.00
_cell.angle_beta   90.00
_cell.angle_gamma   90.00
#
_symmetry.space_group_name_H-M   'P 1'
#
loop_
_entity.id
_entity.type
_entity.pdbx_description
1 polymer ?
#
loop_
_entity_poly.entity_id
_entity_poly.type
_entity_poly.pdbx_seq_one_letter_code
_entity_poly.pdbx_strand_id
1 'polypeptide(L)'
;SAASDVYKRQDYGGANVAKPLHVGHLRSAVIGESIKRIGKFMGHHMIGDVHLGDWGLQMGLVITGLQERQPDLVYFDENYTGEYPEEAPFTISELEEIYPCASGKSKEDEEYRNEALEATHQLQQGKPGYMALWNHIMQVSVTDLKRNYANLNVSFDLWKKESDAQPYIPDMVQKMKDQGFAYEDQGALVVCLLYTSPSPRDS
;
A
#
# COMPACT_ATOMS: atom_id res chain seq x y z
N SER A 1 14.39 29.30 -27.73
CA SER A 1 13.12 28.67 -27.38
C SER A 1 13.32 28.04 -26.01
N ALA A 2 12.70 28.58 -24.98
CA ALA A 2 12.64 27.95 -23.69
C ALA A 2 11.84 26.63 -23.87
N ALA A 3 12.55 25.52 -24.02
CA ALA A 3 11.94 24.22 -23.81
C ALA A 3 11.45 24.26 -22.35
N SER A 4 10.15 24.28 -22.17
CA SER A 4 9.57 24.15 -20.83
C SER A 4 10.16 22.88 -20.23
N ASP A 5 10.77 23.00 -19.04
CA ASP A 5 11.24 21.86 -18.24
C ASP A 5 10.01 21.02 -17.85
N VAL A 6 9.65 20.11 -18.76
CA VAL A 6 8.55 19.17 -18.51
C VAL A 6 9.13 17.97 -17.78
N TYR A 7 8.86 17.89 -16.50
CA TYR A 7 9.12 16.69 -15.71
C TYR A 7 8.18 15.58 -16.16
N LYS A 8 8.73 14.41 -16.44
CA LYS A 8 7.97 13.20 -16.70
C LYS A 8 8.01 12.34 -15.44
N ARG A 9 6.89 12.24 -14.76
CA ARG A 9 6.71 11.35 -13.61
C ARG A 9 6.25 10.00 -14.11
N GLN A 10 6.91 8.95 -13.67
CA GLN A 10 6.60 7.57 -14.02
C GLN A 10 6.39 6.77 -12.75
N ASP A 11 5.19 6.23 -12.61
CA ASP A 11 4.80 5.30 -11.55
C ASP A 11 5.04 3.86 -12.01
N TYR A 12 5.79 3.08 -11.24
CA TYR A 12 6.09 1.68 -11.53
C TYR A 12 6.54 0.92 -10.27
N GLY A 13 6.44 -0.41 -10.32
CA GLY A 13 6.94 -1.29 -9.26
C GLY A 13 6.14 -1.26 -7.96
N GLY A 14 4.91 -0.75 -7.96
CA GLY A 14 4.08 -0.62 -6.76
C GLY A 14 3.75 -1.95 -6.11
N ALA A 15 4.46 -2.29 -5.02
CA ALA A 15 4.26 -3.48 -4.23
C ALA A 15 3.33 -3.20 -3.04
N ASN A 16 2.61 -4.23 -2.61
CA ASN A 16 1.91 -4.18 -1.33
C ASN A 16 2.89 -4.44 -0.19
N VAL A 17 2.80 -3.62 0.84
CA VAL A 17 3.59 -3.78 2.07
C VAL A 17 3.17 -5.07 2.77
N ALA A 18 4.12 -5.73 3.42
CA ALA A 18 3.96 -7.00 4.13
C ALA A 18 3.61 -8.22 3.24
N LYS A 19 3.56 -8.05 1.92
CA LYS A 19 3.42 -9.17 0.98
C LYS A 19 4.77 -9.53 0.37
N PRO A 20 5.07 -10.82 0.20
CA PRO A 20 6.26 -11.23 -0.54
C PRO A 20 6.24 -10.68 -1.97
N LEU A 21 7.39 -10.23 -2.45
CA LEU A 21 7.56 -9.87 -3.84
C LEU A 21 7.52 -11.11 -4.72
N HIS A 22 6.87 -11.01 -5.85
CA HIS A 22 6.86 -12.05 -6.87
C HIS A 22 7.35 -11.51 -8.23
N VAL A 23 7.57 -12.39 -9.19
CA VAL A 23 8.13 -12.05 -10.50
C VAL A 23 7.35 -10.94 -11.23
N GLY A 24 6.04 -10.83 -11.01
CA GLY A 24 5.23 -9.77 -11.60
C GLY A 24 5.65 -8.38 -11.12
N HIS A 25 5.91 -8.21 -9.82
CA HIS A 25 6.42 -6.95 -9.26
C HIS A 25 7.81 -6.62 -9.79
N LEU A 26 8.71 -7.61 -9.82
CA LEU A 26 10.09 -7.43 -10.31
C LEU A 26 10.12 -7.05 -11.78
N ARG A 27 9.27 -7.68 -12.60
CA ARG A 27 9.17 -7.37 -14.03
C ARG A 27 8.73 -5.93 -14.26
N SER A 28 7.68 -5.46 -13.60
CA SER A 28 7.20 -4.08 -13.75
C SER A 28 8.26 -3.07 -13.29
N ALA A 29 8.98 -3.37 -12.21
CA ALA A 29 10.06 -2.54 -11.71
C ALA A 29 11.21 -2.41 -12.72
N VAL A 30 11.67 -3.52 -13.31
CA VAL A 30 12.77 -3.52 -14.29
C VAL A 30 12.36 -2.81 -15.57
N ILE A 31 11.14 -3.04 -16.07
CA ILE A 31 10.63 -2.34 -17.26
C ILE A 31 10.55 -0.83 -17.00
N GLY A 32 9.97 -0.43 -15.89
CA GLY A 32 9.82 0.98 -15.53
C GLY A 32 11.18 1.68 -15.37
N GLU A 33 12.13 1.03 -14.70
CA GLU A 33 13.50 1.55 -14.58
C GLU A 33 14.18 1.72 -15.93
N SER A 34 13.99 0.76 -16.84
CA SER A 34 14.54 0.84 -18.20
C SER A 34 13.99 2.04 -18.97
N ILE A 35 12.67 2.27 -18.89
CA ILE A 35 12.01 3.42 -19.53
C ILE A 35 12.51 4.74 -18.91
N LYS A 36 12.64 4.80 -17.57
CA LYS A 36 13.21 5.96 -16.89
C LYS A 36 14.62 6.28 -17.40
N ARG A 37 15.48 5.28 -17.51
CA ARG A 37 16.86 5.45 -18.01
C ARG A 37 16.89 5.90 -19.47
N ILE A 38 16.06 5.34 -20.33
CA ILE A 38 15.93 5.76 -21.73
C ILE A 38 15.50 7.23 -21.79
N GLY A 39 14.48 7.62 -21.02
CA GLY A 39 14.02 9.00 -20.95
C GLY A 39 15.12 9.97 -20.51
N LYS A 40 15.89 9.60 -19.48
CA LYS A 40 17.06 10.39 -19.03
C LYS A 40 18.13 10.49 -20.13
N PHE A 41 18.43 9.39 -20.82
CA PHE A 41 19.37 9.38 -21.93
C PHE A 41 18.92 10.29 -23.07
N MET A 42 17.62 10.37 -23.34
CA MET A 42 17.03 11.29 -24.33
C MET A 42 16.98 12.74 -23.87
N GLY A 43 17.49 13.08 -22.68
CA GLY A 43 17.54 14.45 -22.15
C GLY A 43 16.26 14.90 -21.41
N HIS A 44 15.36 13.96 -21.09
CA HIS A 44 14.18 14.30 -20.29
C HIS A 44 14.45 14.29 -18.79
N HIS A 45 13.78 15.18 -18.06
CA HIS A 45 13.73 15.12 -16.60
C HIS A 45 12.74 14.03 -16.16
N MET A 46 13.26 12.87 -15.77
CA MET A 46 12.48 11.71 -15.36
C MET A 46 12.46 11.60 -13.83
N ILE A 47 11.28 11.46 -13.27
CA ILE A 47 11.04 11.18 -11.85
C ILE A 47 10.45 9.78 -11.74
N GLY A 48 11.16 8.87 -11.10
CA GLY A 48 10.65 7.54 -10.76
C GLY A 48 9.84 7.60 -9.48
N ASP A 49 8.63 7.11 -9.53
CA ASP A 49 7.67 7.14 -8.44
C ASP A 49 7.16 5.73 -8.14
N VAL A 50 7.02 5.40 -6.89
CA VAL A 50 6.41 4.15 -6.43
C VAL A 50 5.30 4.45 -5.43
N HIS A 51 4.15 3.83 -5.64
CA HIS A 51 3.02 3.86 -4.71
C HIS A 51 2.87 2.49 -4.06
N LEU A 52 3.11 2.45 -2.75
CA LEU A 52 3.01 1.23 -1.97
C LEU A 52 1.57 1.04 -1.47
N GLY A 53 1.07 -0.19 -1.57
CA GLY A 53 -0.18 -0.58 -0.95
C GLY A 53 0.03 -0.85 0.54
N ASP A 54 -0.43 0.05 1.40
CA ASP A 54 -0.17 0.02 2.85
C ASP A 54 -1.42 0.22 3.72
N TRP A 55 -2.59 0.33 3.13
CA TRP A 55 -3.78 0.81 3.84
C TRP A 55 -5.01 -0.09 3.73
N GLY A 56 -4.90 -1.21 3.04
CA GLY A 56 -6.01 -2.14 2.81
C GLY A 56 -6.05 -3.33 3.77
N LEU A 57 -6.87 -4.31 3.42
CA LEU A 57 -7.12 -5.54 4.19
C LEU A 57 -5.83 -6.29 4.55
N GLN A 58 -4.77 -6.20 3.75
CA GLN A 58 -3.49 -6.83 4.07
C GLN A 58 -2.94 -6.37 5.42
N MET A 59 -3.15 -5.12 5.81
CA MET A 59 -2.74 -4.63 7.13
C MET A 59 -3.55 -5.27 8.24
N GLY A 60 -4.86 -5.36 8.09
CA GLY A 60 -5.73 -6.05 9.04
C GLY A 60 -5.40 -7.53 9.19
N LEU A 61 -5.06 -8.20 8.09
CA LEU A 61 -4.63 -9.61 8.11
C LEU A 61 -3.32 -9.79 8.87
N VAL A 62 -2.34 -8.90 8.68
CA VAL A 62 -1.09 -8.96 9.44
C VAL A 62 -1.33 -8.70 10.92
N ILE A 63 -2.13 -7.69 11.27
CA ILE A 63 -2.47 -7.37 12.67
C ILE A 63 -3.18 -8.56 13.34
N THR A 64 -4.19 -9.13 12.69
CA THR A 64 -4.94 -10.28 13.22
C THR A 64 -4.03 -11.51 13.37
N GLY A 65 -3.20 -11.79 12.36
CA GLY A 65 -2.25 -12.90 12.41
C GLY A 65 -1.18 -12.72 13.50
N LEU A 66 -0.74 -11.49 13.74
CA LEU A 66 0.19 -11.19 14.82
C LEU A 66 -0.47 -11.35 16.20
N GLN A 67 -1.71 -10.88 16.35
CA GLN A 67 -2.48 -11.02 17.59
C GLN A 67 -2.72 -12.49 17.95
N GLU A 68 -2.98 -13.33 16.97
CA GLU A 68 -3.13 -14.78 17.16
C GLU A 68 -1.83 -15.43 17.66
N ARG A 69 -0.67 -15.00 17.15
CA ARG A 69 0.65 -15.52 17.54
C ARG A 69 1.15 -14.96 18.87
N GLN A 70 0.93 -13.69 19.11
CA GLN A 70 1.46 -12.93 20.26
C GLN A 70 0.38 -12.02 20.86
N PRO A 71 -0.66 -12.58 21.51
CA PRO A 71 -1.80 -11.83 22.00
C PRO A 71 -1.46 -10.86 23.15
N ASP A 72 -0.35 -11.10 23.85
CA ASP A 72 0.07 -10.32 25.03
C ASP A 72 0.91 -9.08 24.68
N LEU A 73 1.12 -8.79 23.39
CA LEU A 73 1.82 -7.57 22.98
C LEU A 73 1.04 -6.31 23.41
N VAL A 74 1.76 -5.29 23.83
CA VAL A 74 1.19 -4.01 24.31
C VAL A 74 0.30 -3.31 23.26
N TYR A 75 0.49 -3.62 21.98
CA TYR A 75 -0.29 -3.07 20.87
C TYR A 75 -1.76 -3.51 20.90
N PHE A 76 -2.06 -4.61 21.56
CA PHE A 76 -3.40 -5.19 21.70
C PHE A 76 -4.07 -4.88 23.03
N ASP A 77 -3.35 -4.22 23.95
CA ASP A 77 -3.89 -3.78 25.23
C ASP A 77 -4.60 -2.42 25.07
N GLU A 78 -5.91 -2.44 25.17
CA GLU A 78 -6.76 -1.24 25.04
C GLU A 78 -6.54 -0.21 26.16
N ASN A 79 -6.00 -0.64 27.29
CA ASN A 79 -5.74 0.21 28.43
C ASN A 79 -4.32 0.80 28.44
N TYR A 80 -3.49 0.40 27.48
CA TYR A 80 -2.12 0.89 27.40
C TYR A 80 -2.08 2.34 26.93
N THR A 81 -1.44 3.20 27.73
CA THR A 81 -1.30 4.64 27.46
C THR A 81 0.16 5.10 27.38
N GLY A 82 1.12 4.17 27.49
CA GLY A 82 2.54 4.45 27.41
C GLY A 82 3.04 4.66 25.98
N GLU A 83 4.35 4.91 25.87
CA GLU A 83 5.03 4.93 24.59
C GLU A 83 5.21 3.49 24.09
N TYR A 84 4.94 3.26 22.80
CA TYR A 84 5.14 1.95 22.19
C TYR A 84 6.64 1.70 21.96
N PRO A 85 7.09 0.43 22.03
CA PRO A 85 8.49 0.09 21.78
C PRO A 85 9.00 0.60 20.45
N GLU A 86 10.25 1.06 20.41
CA GLU A 86 10.90 1.49 19.16
C GLU A 86 11.25 0.31 18.26
N GLU A 87 11.55 -0.85 18.84
CA GLU A 87 11.83 -2.07 18.10
C GLU A 87 10.55 -2.75 17.64
N ALA A 88 10.54 -3.20 16.37
CA ALA A 88 9.44 -3.98 15.84
C ALA A 88 9.32 -5.32 16.59
N PRO A 89 8.09 -5.79 16.90
CA PRO A 89 7.87 -7.08 17.56
C PRO A 89 8.01 -8.28 16.61
N PHE A 90 8.49 -8.07 15.40
CA PHE A 90 8.66 -9.07 14.35
C PHE A 90 9.82 -8.70 13.41
N THR A 91 10.33 -9.70 12.72
CA THR A 91 11.28 -9.57 11.62
C THR A 91 10.55 -9.57 10.27
N ILE A 92 11.29 -9.25 9.17
CA ILE A 92 10.72 -9.37 7.82
C ILE A 92 10.33 -10.81 7.49
N SER A 93 11.11 -11.79 7.91
CA SER A 93 10.82 -13.22 7.69
C SER A 93 9.52 -13.63 8.39
N GLU A 94 9.27 -13.15 9.60
CA GLU A 94 8.01 -13.38 10.31
C GLU A 94 6.82 -12.73 9.61
N LEU A 95 6.97 -11.51 9.08
CA LEU A 95 5.92 -10.88 8.28
C LEU A 95 5.59 -11.65 7.01
N GLU A 96 6.60 -12.18 6.34
CA GLU A 96 6.45 -13.02 5.15
C GLU A 96 5.73 -14.34 5.42
N GLU A 97 5.73 -14.82 6.66
CA GLU A 97 4.95 -15.98 7.11
C GLU A 97 3.55 -15.61 7.58
N ILE A 98 3.42 -14.51 8.34
CA ILE A 98 2.15 -14.06 8.93
C ILE A 98 1.12 -13.77 7.85
N TYR A 99 1.48 -12.99 6.85
CA TYR A 99 0.53 -12.56 5.84
C TYR A 99 -0.05 -13.71 5.01
N PRO A 100 0.72 -14.62 4.41
CA PRO A 100 0.16 -15.73 3.65
C PRO A 100 -0.71 -16.67 4.51
N CYS A 101 -0.30 -16.91 5.75
CA CYS A 101 -1.05 -17.72 6.70
C CYS A 101 -2.42 -17.09 7.00
N ALA A 102 -2.45 -15.82 7.39
CA ALA A 102 -3.67 -15.08 7.67
C ALA A 102 -4.57 -14.93 6.42
N SER A 103 -3.96 -14.69 5.26
CA SER A 103 -4.68 -14.61 3.99
C SER A 103 -5.30 -15.94 3.58
N GLY A 104 -4.61 -17.05 3.80
CA GLY A 104 -5.15 -18.40 3.58
C GLY A 104 -6.34 -18.68 4.47
N LYS A 105 -6.18 -18.45 5.78
CA LYS A 105 -7.22 -18.64 6.79
C LYS A 105 -8.47 -17.81 6.52
N SER A 106 -8.31 -16.55 6.11
CA SER A 106 -9.42 -15.65 5.80
C SER A 106 -10.25 -16.06 4.58
N LYS A 107 -9.75 -16.95 3.74
CA LYS A 107 -10.50 -17.48 2.59
C LYS A 107 -11.41 -18.67 2.97
N GLU A 108 -11.04 -19.36 4.03
CA GLU A 108 -11.71 -20.56 4.50
C GLU A 108 -12.62 -20.28 5.70
N ASP A 109 -12.33 -19.22 6.46
CA ASP A 109 -13.01 -18.82 7.68
C ASP A 109 -13.51 -17.37 7.55
N GLU A 110 -14.84 -17.22 7.42
CA GLU A 110 -15.49 -15.93 7.27
C GLU A 110 -15.39 -15.09 8.56
N GLU A 111 -15.43 -15.71 9.73
CA GLU A 111 -15.29 -15.03 11.01
C GLU A 111 -13.89 -14.40 11.13
N TYR A 112 -12.85 -15.17 10.81
CA TYR A 112 -11.48 -14.66 10.76
C TYR A 112 -11.31 -13.50 9.76
N ARG A 113 -11.96 -13.61 8.60
CA ARG A 113 -11.97 -12.53 7.62
C ARG A 113 -12.62 -11.26 8.19
N ASN A 114 -13.74 -11.40 8.89
CA ASN A 114 -14.43 -10.27 9.50
C ASN A 114 -13.60 -9.62 10.61
N GLU A 115 -12.87 -10.39 11.41
CA GLU A 115 -11.89 -9.87 12.37
C GLU A 115 -10.81 -9.04 11.68
N ALA A 116 -10.27 -9.52 10.57
CA ALA A 116 -9.25 -8.80 9.80
C ALA A 116 -9.81 -7.51 9.16
N LEU A 117 -11.06 -7.53 8.71
CA LEU A 117 -11.75 -6.33 8.20
C LEU A 117 -11.95 -5.30 9.32
N GLU A 118 -12.37 -5.75 10.51
CA GLU A 118 -12.52 -4.88 11.67
C GLU A 118 -11.17 -4.31 12.12
N ALA A 119 -10.11 -5.11 12.15
CA ALA A 119 -8.76 -4.63 12.45
C ALA A 119 -8.30 -3.58 11.44
N THR A 120 -8.61 -3.76 10.15
CA THR A 120 -8.33 -2.76 9.11
C THR A 120 -9.09 -1.46 9.36
N HIS A 121 -10.37 -1.56 9.70
CA HIS A 121 -11.21 -0.41 10.00
C HIS A 121 -10.68 0.36 11.22
N GLN A 122 -10.35 -0.34 12.30
CA GLN A 122 -9.79 0.28 13.51
C GLN A 122 -8.43 0.94 13.26
N LEU A 123 -7.56 0.34 12.43
CA LEU A 123 -6.33 0.96 11.98
C LEU A 123 -6.62 2.29 11.25
N GLN A 124 -7.55 2.26 10.31
CA GLN A 124 -7.93 3.45 9.51
C GLN A 124 -8.60 4.53 10.37
N GLN A 125 -9.24 4.17 11.47
CA GLN A 125 -9.75 5.10 12.48
C GLN A 125 -8.68 5.64 13.43
N GLY A 126 -7.44 5.17 13.31
CA GLY A 126 -6.31 5.68 14.08
C GLY A 126 -6.14 5.02 15.46
N LYS A 127 -6.60 3.78 15.68
CA LYS A 127 -6.37 3.05 16.92
C LYS A 127 -4.88 3.04 17.27
N PRO A 128 -4.44 3.57 18.43
CA PRO A 128 -3.02 3.85 18.70
C PRO A 128 -2.12 2.63 18.60
N GLY A 129 -2.51 1.48 19.16
CA GLY A 129 -1.73 0.24 19.09
C GLY A 129 -1.58 -0.26 17.66
N TYR A 130 -2.63 -0.17 16.85
CA TYR A 130 -2.61 -0.60 15.45
C TYR A 130 -1.81 0.35 14.57
N MET A 131 -1.87 1.65 14.84
CA MET A 131 -1.03 2.65 14.18
C MET A 131 0.46 2.43 14.50
N ALA A 132 0.80 2.09 15.73
CA ALA A 132 2.17 1.77 16.11
C ALA A 132 2.67 0.49 15.41
N LEU A 133 1.85 -0.56 15.33
CA LEU A 133 2.16 -1.75 14.52
C LEU A 133 2.33 -1.43 13.05
N TRP A 134 1.43 -0.63 12.48
CA TRP A 134 1.52 -0.18 11.09
C TRP A 134 2.85 0.52 10.80
N ASN A 135 3.30 1.41 11.69
CA ASN A 135 4.61 2.06 11.57
C ASN A 135 5.76 1.04 11.53
N HIS A 136 5.72 0.02 12.39
CA HIS A 136 6.72 -1.05 12.38
C HIS A 136 6.67 -1.88 11.09
N ILE A 137 5.49 -2.26 10.63
CA ILE A 137 5.30 -2.98 9.37
C ILE A 137 5.88 -2.17 8.21
N MET A 138 5.60 -0.88 8.16
CA MET A 138 6.12 0.03 7.14
C MET A 138 7.64 0.09 7.17
N GLN A 139 8.23 0.33 8.34
CA GLN A 139 9.67 0.44 8.49
C GLN A 139 10.40 -0.84 8.05
N VAL A 140 9.97 -1.99 8.52
CA VAL A 140 10.57 -3.29 8.19
C VAL A 140 10.39 -3.60 6.71
N SER A 141 9.18 -3.45 6.18
CA SER A 141 8.86 -3.79 4.78
C SER A 141 9.51 -2.85 3.78
N VAL A 142 9.49 -1.55 4.00
CA VAL A 142 10.10 -0.58 3.08
C VAL A 142 11.61 -0.73 3.05
N THR A 143 12.25 -1.01 4.19
CA THR A 143 13.69 -1.29 4.23
C THR A 143 14.04 -2.51 3.38
N ASP A 144 13.25 -3.58 3.46
CA ASP A 144 13.44 -4.78 2.64
C ASP A 144 13.18 -4.53 1.15
N LEU A 145 12.08 -3.82 0.82
CA LEU A 145 11.77 -3.43 -0.56
C LEU A 145 12.89 -2.62 -1.20
N LYS A 146 13.43 -1.63 -0.48
CA LYS A 146 14.56 -0.82 -0.96
C LYS A 146 15.78 -1.67 -1.26
N ARG A 147 16.10 -2.62 -0.38
CA ARG A 147 17.20 -3.57 -0.59
C ARG A 147 16.97 -4.44 -1.84
N ASN A 148 15.77 -4.98 -2.00
CA ASN A 148 15.43 -5.83 -3.14
C ASN A 148 15.48 -5.06 -4.47
N TYR A 149 14.94 -3.84 -4.52
CA TYR A 149 15.04 -2.99 -5.70
C TYR A 149 16.49 -2.57 -6.00
N ALA A 150 17.29 -2.27 -4.98
CA ALA A 150 18.72 -1.97 -5.16
C ALA A 150 19.48 -3.15 -5.78
N ASN A 151 19.18 -4.39 -5.37
CA ASN A 151 19.76 -5.60 -5.95
C ASN A 151 19.42 -5.76 -7.45
N LEU A 152 18.28 -5.22 -7.89
CA LEU A 152 17.87 -5.16 -9.29
C LEU A 152 18.37 -3.92 -10.03
N ASN A 153 19.13 -3.07 -9.34
CA ASN A 153 19.55 -1.76 -9.84
C ASN A 153 18.37 -0.88 -10.27
N VAL A 154 17.26 -0.96 -9.54
CA VAL A 154 16.06 -0.14 -9.66
C VAL A 154 16.04 0.88 -8.54
N SER A 155 15.77 2.14 -8.88
CA SER A 155 15.69 3.23 -7.90
C SER A 155 14.49 4.13 -8.15
N PHE A 156 13.91 4.62 -7.06
CA PHE A 156 12.80 5.57 -7.10
C PHE A 156 13.22 6.89 -6.46
N ASP A 157 12.77 7.97 -7.07
CA ASP A 157 12.97 9.33 -6.54
C ASP A 157 11.90 9.67 -5.49
N LEU A 158 10.69 9.12 -5.66
CA LEU A 158 9.56 9.31 -4.75
C LEU A 158 9.04 7.96 -4.24
N TRP A 159 8.87 7.88 -2.93
CA TRP A 159 8.25 6.77 -2.22
C TRP A 159 6.94 7.24 -1.63
N LYS A 160 5.83 6.88 -2.28
CA LYS A 160 4.47 7.24 -1.90
C LYS A 160 3.71 6.02 -1.40
N LYS A 161 2.59 6.26 -0.73
CA LYS A 161 1.75 5.23 -0.13
C LYS A 161 0.27 5.54 -0.38
N GLU A 162 -0.57 4.52 -0.37
CA GLU A 162 -2.03 4.69 -0.42
C GLU A 162 -2.54 5.55 0.74
N SER A 163 -1.96 5.36 1.94
CA SER A 163 -2.29 6.16 3.13
C SER A 163 -2.05 7.65 2.97
N ASP A 164 -1.13 8.06 2.10
CA ASP A 164 -0.87 9.49 1.82
C ASP A 164 -2.09 10.17 1.15
N ALA A 165 -2.96 9.40 0.48
CA ALA A 165 -4.16 9.91 -0.16
C ALA A 165 -5.35 10.08 0.80
N GLN A 166 -5.32 9.42 1.96
CA GLN A 166 -6.44 9.36 2.90
C GLN A 166 -7.03 10.72 3.28
N PRO A 167 -6.23 11.77 3.55
CA PRO A 167 -6.78 13.10 3.89
C PRO A 167 -7.60 13.76 2.77
N TYR A 168 -7.38 13.34 1.52
CA TYR A 168 -8.02 13.94 0.33
C TYR A 168 -9.28 13.19 -0.12
N ILE A 169 -9.45 11.93 0.33
CA ILE A 169 -10.53 11.05 -0.12
C ILE A 169 -11.92 11.61 0.21
N PRO A 170 -12.23 12.09 1.42
CA PRO A 170 -13.59 12.58 1.75
C PRO A 170 -14.03 13.71 0.84
N ASP A 171 -13.19 14.72 0.63
CA ASP A 171 -13.50 15.87 -0.21
C ASP A 171 -13.63 15.47 -1.69
N MET A 172 -12.77 14.57 -2.16
CA MET A 172 -12.83 14.05 -3.53
C MET A 172 -14.14 13.28 -3.75
N VAL A 173 -14.50 12.38 -2.84
CA VAL A 173 -15.74 11.60 -2.90
C VAL A 173 -16.96 12.51 -2.92
N GLN A 174 -16.99 13.52 -2.04
CA GLN A 174 -18.10 14.48 -2.00
C GLN A 174 -18.25 15.25 -3.33
N LYS A 175 -17.13 15.74 -3.88
CA LYS A 175 -17.14 16.40 -5.19
C LYS A 175 -17.65 15.50 -6.31
N MET A 176 -17.24 14.23 -6.32
CA MET A 176 -17.70 13.26 -7.32
C MET A 176 -19.19 12.96 -7.21
N LYS A 177 -19.73 12.89 -5.98
CA LYS A 177 -21.18 12.77 -5.73
C LYS A 177 -21.93 14.02 -6.22
N ASP A 178 -21.46 15.21 -5.85
CA ASP A 178 -22.09 16.48 -6.22
C ASP A 178 -22.12 16.70 -7.73
N GLN A 179 -21.11 16.20 -8.45
CA GLN A 179 -21.02 16.28 -9.90
C GLN A 179 -21.74 15.14 -10.64
N GLY A 180 -22.33 14.19 -9.90
CA GLY A 180 -23.04 13.05 -10.47
C GLY A 180 -22.15 11.98 -11.10
N PHE A 181 -20.84 11.99 -10.82
CA PHE A 181 -19.92 10.96 -11.28
C PHE A 181 -19.89 9.72 -10.38
N ALA A 182 -20.24 9.87 -9.11
CA ALA A 182 -20.28 8.79 -8.15
C ALA A 182 -21.71 8.51 -7.70
N TYR A 183 -22.08 7.24 -7.64
CA TYR A 183 -23.38 6.78 -7.16
C TYR A 183 -23.22 5.47 -6.37
N GLU A 184 -24.23 5.18 -5.56
CA GLU A 184 -24.24 3.94 -4.79
C GLU A 184 -24.80 2.80 -5.64
N ASP A 185 -24.06 1.69 -5.71
CA ASP A 185 -24.49 0.46 -6.36
C ASP A 185 -24.12 -0.74 -5.46
N GLN A 186 -25.13 -1.55 -5.11
CA GLN A 186 -25.00 -2.74 -4.26
C GLN A 186 -24.23 -2.50 -2.94
N GLY A 187 -24.43 -1.34 -2.33
CA GLY A 187 -23.75 -0.95 -1.08
C GLY A 187 -22.32 -0.44 -1.22
N ALA A 188 -21.85 -0.26 -2.45
CA ALA A 188 -20.55 0.36 -2.74
C ALA A 188 -20.73 1.67 -3.49
N LEU A 189 -19.84 2.62 -3.22
CA LEU A 189 -19.76 3.84 -4.01
C LEU A 189 -18.94 3.56 -5.27
N VAL A 190 -19.56 3.72 -6.43
CA VAL A 190 -18.94 3.44 -7.73
C VAL A 190 -18.87 4.69 -8.59
N VAL A 191 -17.87 4.75 -9.44
CA VAL A 191 -17.70 5.77 -10.47
C VAL A 191 -17.70 5.09 -11.83
N CYS A 192 -18.64 5.48 -12.69
CA CYS A 192 -18.68 4.92 -14.04
C CYS A 192 -17.79 5.75 -14.98
N LEU A 193 -16.69 5.15 -15.44
CA LEU A 193 -15.75 5.77 -16.37
C LEU A 193 -16.07 5.47 -17.84
N LEU A 194 -17.18 4.79 -18.14
CA LEU A 194 -17.54 4.34 -19.50
C LEU A 194 -17.70 5.49 -20.52
N TYR A 195 -17.81 6.73 -20.06
CA TYR A 195 -18.02 7.88 -20.94
C TYR A 195 -16.82 8.83 -21.02
N THR A 196 -15.73 8.59 -20.28
CA THR A 196 -14.67 9.58 -20.12
C THR A 196 -13.35 9.24 -20.79
N SER A 197 -13.07 7.98 -21.09
CA SER A 197 -11.88 7.58 -21.87
C SER A 197 -11.97 6.11 -22.24
N PRO A 198 -11.79 5.72 -23.51
CA PRO A 198 -11.59 4.31 -23.83
C PRO A 198 -10.32 3.83 -23.12
N SER A 199 -10.43 2.71 -22.41
CA SER A 199 -9.27 2.08 -21.81
C SER A 199 -8.26 1.70 -22.90
N PRO A 200 -6.95 1.92 -22.73
CA PRO A 200 -5.95 1.45 -23.66
C PRO A 200 -5.96 -0.07 -23.90
N ARG A 201 -6.75 -0.81 -23.12
CA ARG A 201 -6.97 -2.26 -23.29
C ARG A 201 -8.09 -2.59 -24.26
N ASP A 202 -8.89 -1.61 -24.65
CA ASP A 202 -10.07 -1.77 -25.52
C ASP A 202 -9.79 -1.32 -26.96
N SER A 203 -8.51 -1.04 -27.29
CA SER A 203 -8.03 -0.67 -28.64
C SER A 203 -7.12 -1.74 -29.22
#